data_ad7168d61f04862171d490c16b8b3e2f
#
_entry.id   ad7168d61f04862171d490c16b8b3e2f
#
_cell.length_a   1.000
_cell.length_b   1.000
_cell.length_c   1.000
_cell.angle_alpha   90.00
_cell.angle_beta   90.00
_cell.angle_gamma   90.00
#
_symmetry.space_group_name_H-M   'P 1'
#
loop_
_entity.id
_entity.type
_entity.pdbx_description
1 polymer ?
#
loop_
_entity_poly.entity_id
_entity_poly.type
_entity_poly.pdbx_seq_one_letter_code
_entity_poly.pdbx_strand_id
1 'polypeptide(L)'
;TRVNLNSEWESGDAIGVYMLDAGTGNIRNSAMNIQYNADVAETSTETNFVAAADGIGIYDQPCDFVAYYPYSSGEEGKVDAGAGVYKIDLADQSAGIAGHDLMWAKVENKTSDELLSSGLSMTFHHQLALLYVNISNEDVKVENVKVNGLNTTAHFDLLKGELSVDDAPKAVTLHKLSDKSFVGVMLPVANIAKVMSVTIEAG
;
A
#
# COMPACT_ATOMS: atom_id res chain seq x y z
N THR A 1 8.59 -1.46 9.59
CA THR A 1 8.78 -2.76 8.95
C THR A 1 8.06 -2.74 7.62
N ARG A 2 8.49 -3.48 6.59
CA ARG A 2 8.36 -2.96 5.23
C ARG A 2 8.39 -4.12 4.27
N VAL A 3 7.37 -4.26 3.41
CA VAL A 3 7.60 -4.94 2.13
C VAL A 3 8.79 -4.26 1.48
N ASN A 4 9.87 -5.00 1.29
CA ASN A 4 11.10 -4.47 0.71
C ASN A 4 10.93 -4.21 -0.79
N LEU A 5 11.94 -3.61 -1.43
CA LEU A 5 11.92 -3.33 -2.87
C LEU A 5 11.76 -4.59 -3.75
N ASN A 6 11.88 -5.79 -3.16
CA ASN A 6 11.71 -7.08 -3.83
C ASN A 6 10.29 -7.65 -3.67
N SER A 7 9.35 -6.90 -3.06
CA SER A 7 7.98 -7.33 -2.76
C SER A 7 7.92 -8.57 -1.86
N GLU A 8 8.80 -8.61 -0.85
CA GLU A 8 8.83 -9.67 0.16
C GLU A 8 8.28 -9.16 1.48
N TRP A 9 7.50 -10.00 2.14
CA TRP A 9 7.00 -9.77 3.49
C TRP A 9 8.10 -9.90 4.52
N GLU A 10 8.07 -9.03 5.53
CA GLU A 10 9.03 -9.00 6.62
C GLU A 10 8.33 -9.09 7.98
N SER A 11 9.09 -9.47 9.00
CA SER A 11 8.57 -9.47 10.38
C SER A 11 8.15 -8.06 10.80
N GLY A 12 6.91 -7.95 11.29
CA GLY A 12 6.27 -6.69 11.69
C GLY A 12 5.44 -6.03 10.59
N ASP A 13 5.41 -6.57 9.37
CA ASP A 13 4.42 -6.17 8.38
C ASP A 13 3.01 -6.51 8.89
N ALA A 14 2.07 -5.61 8.62
CA ALA A 14 0.69 -5.78 9.01
C ALA A 14 -0.26 -5.33 7.89
N ILE A 15 -1.36 -6.03 7.77
CA ILE A 15 -2.45 -5.74 6.84
C ILE A 15 -3.72 -5.37 7.60
N GLY A 16 -4.56 -4.54 6.99
CA GLY A 16 -5.93 -4.29 7.45
C GLY A 16 -6.91 -5.10 6.62
N VAL A 17 -7.81 -5.82 7.28
CA VAL A 17 -8.77 -6.72 6.63
C VAL A 17 -10.20 -6.26 6.90
N TYR A 18 -11.03 -6.31 5.87
CA TYR A 18 -12.47 -6.09 5.92
C TYR A 18 -13.20 -7.37 5.49
N MET A 19 -14.33 -7.66 6.13
CA MET A 19 -15.28 -8.66 5.65
C MET A 19 -16.56 -7.97 5.23
N LEU A 20 -17.04 -8.30 4.03
CA LEU A 20 -18.20 -7.68 3.40
C LEU A 20 -19.27 -8.72 3.13
N ASP A 21 -20.52 -8.30 3.07
CA ASP A 21 -21.61 -9.10 2.54
C ASP A 21 -21.39 -9.32 1.04
N ALA A 22 -21.37 -10.58 0.62
CA ALA A 22 -21.07 -10.95 -0.76
C ALA A 22 -21.93 -10.18 -1.77
N GLY A 23 -21.26 -9.55 -2.72
CA GLY A 23 -21.87 -8.81 -3.82
C GLY A 23 -22.53 -7.47 -3.45
N THR A 24 -22.49 -7.02 -2.17
CA THR A 24 -23.12 -5.76 -1.77
C THR A 24 -22.13 -4.66 -1.41
N GLY A 25 -20.92 -5.03 -0.98
CA GLY A 25 -19.91 -4.12 -0.48
C GLY A 25 -20.17 -3.57 0.94
N ASN A 26 -21.23 -4.03 1.62
CA ASN A 26 -21.51 -3.62 2.99
C ASN A 26 -20.61 -4.35 3.98
N ILE A 27 -20.05 -3.64 4.95
CA ILE A 27 -19.22 -4.22 6.01
C ILE A 27 -20.10 -5.14 6.86
N ARG A 28 -19.69 -6.41 7.00
CA ARG A 28 -20.38 -7.42 7.79
C ARG A 28 -19.87 -7.44 9.23
N ASN A 29 -20.81 -7.46 10.18
CA ASN A 29 -20.55 -7.69 11.61
C ASN A 29 -19.45 -6.79 12.20
N SER A 30 -19.36 -5.55 11.74
CA SER A 30 -18.32 -4.58 12.15
C SER A 30 -16.90 -5.07 11.91
N ALA A 31 -16.68 -6.05 11.02
CA ALA A 31 -15.35 -6.54 10.62
C ALA A 31 -14.71 -5.53 9.64
N MET A 32 -14.24 -4.42 10.21
CA MET A 32 -13.62 -3.32 9.48
C MET A 32 -12.22 -3.04 10.03
N ASN A 33 -11.26 -2.96 9.13
CA ASN A 33 -9.88 -2.62 9.46
C ASN A 33 -9.26 -3.51 10.55
N ILE A 34 -9.57 -4.79 10.55
CA ILE A 34 -9.02 -5.75 11.51
C ILE A 34 -7.56 -6.01 11.16
N GLN A 35 -6.66 -5.77 12.13
CA GLN A 35 -5.23 -5.93 11.95
C GLN A 35 -4.83 -7.41 11.96
N TYR A 36 -4.04 -7.82 10.97
CA TYR A 36 -3.34 -9.08 10.92
C TYR A 36 -1.85 -8.83 10.68
N ASN A 37 -0.99 -9.52 11.42
CA ASN A 37 0.46 -9.39 11.35
C ASN A 37 1.05 -10.54 10.53
N ALA A 38 2.07 -10.27 9.74
CA ALA A 38 2.82 -11.28 9.00
C ALA A 38 3.54 -12.23 9.97
N ASP A 39 3.36 -13.53 9.76
CA ASP A 39 4.03 -14.59 10.52
C ASP A 39 5.22 -15.13 9.70
N VAL A 40 6.29 -14.34 9.67
CA VAL A 40 7.53 -14.68 8.95
C VAL A 40 8.73 -14.66 9.87
N ALA A 41 9.58 -15.67 9.76
CA ALA A 41 10.88 -15.72 10.43
C ALA A 41 11.99 -15.05 9.57
N GLU A 42 11.87 -15.18 8.25
CA GLU A 42 12.76 -14.59 7.24
C GLU A 42 11.88 -13.96 6.13
N THR A 43 12.44 -13.06 5.31
CA THR A 43 11.70 -12.43 4.21
C THR A 43 11.17 -13.46 3.23
N SER A 44 9.93 -13.28 2.77
CA SER A 44 9.25 -14.21 1.88
C SER A 44 8.22 -13.51 0.98
N THR A 45 8.08 -13.99 -0.24
CA THR A 45 7.01 -13.54 -1.16
C THR A 45 5.63 -14.04 -0.75
N GLU A 46 5.57 -15.06 0.13
CA GLU A 46 4.34 -15.62 0.68
C GLU A 46 4.44 -15.73 2.20
N THR A 47 3.37 -15.43 2.91
CA THR A 47 3.32 -15.56 4.38
C THR A 47 1.91 -15.84 4.88
N ASN A 48 1.83 -16.40 6.07
CA ASN A 48 0.59 -16.42 6.84
C ASN A 48 0.43 -15.11 7.60
N PHE A 49 -0.79 -14.71 7.83
CA PHE A 49 -1.13 -13.56 8.65
C PHE A 49 -1.94 -14.00 9.87
N VAL A 50 -1.54 -13.53 11.04
CA VAL A 50 -2.18 -13.84 12.32
C VAL A 50 -2.85 -12.59 12.87
N ALA A 51 -4.08 -12.71 13.34
CA ALA A 51 -4.81 -11.59 13.93
C ALA A 51 -4.05 -11.00 15.13
N ALA A 52 -3.95 -9.67 15.18
CA ALA A 52 -3.28 -8.98 16.29
C ALA A 52 -4.09 -9.04 17.60
N ALA A 53 -5.40 -9.22 17.48
CA ALA A 53 -6.37 -9.38 18.56
C ALA A 53 -7.45 -10.38 18.13
N ASP A 54 -8.72 -10.13 18.44
CA ASP A 54 -9.83 -10.94 17.95
C ASP A 54 -9.88 -10.87 16.41
N GLY A 55 -9.79 -12.03 15.76
CA GLY A 55 -9.86 -12.15 14.31
C GLY A 55 -11.29 -12.08 13.79
N ILE A 56 -11.43 -12.12 12.46
CA ILE A 56 -12.72 -12.16 11.78
C ILE A 56 -13.34 -13.55 11.94
N GLY A 57 -14.58 -13.61 12.44
CA GLY A 57 -15.34 -14.86 12.57
C GLY A 57 -15.78 -15.40 11.22
N ILE A 58 -16.04 -16.72 11.15
CA ILE A 58 -16.59 -17.40 9.98
C ILE A 58 -18.10 -17.49 10.15
N TYR A 59 -18.84 -17.21 9.08
CA TYR A 59 -20.31 -17.14 9.07
C TYR A 59 -20.88 -18.00 7.95
N ASP A 60 -22.11 -18.49 8.13
CA ASP A 60 -22.79 -19.41 7.18
C ASP A 60 -23.07 -18.79 5.81
N GLN A 61 -23.24 -17.46 5.76
CA GLN A 61 -23.48 -16.77 4.49
C GLN A 61 -22.14 -16.43 3.80
N PRO A 62 -22.07 -16.52 2.47
CA PRO A 62 -20.88 -16.13 1.72
C PRO A 62 -20.47 -14.69 2.00
N CYS A 63 -19.16 -14.46 2.05
CA CYS A 63 -18.55 -13.17 2.31
C CYS A 63 -17.52 -12.81 1.24
N ASP A 64 -17.35 -11.52 1.00
CA ASP A 64 -16.20 -10.98 0.30
C ASP A 64 -15.18 -10.50 1.34
N PHE A 65 -13.91 -10.62 1.01
CA PHE A 65 -12.82 -10.12 1.85
C PHE A 65 -11.97 -9.15 1.07
N VAL A 66 -11.63 -8.05 1.73
CA VAL A 66 -10.70 -7.04 1.21
C VAL A 66 -9.58 -6.88 2.21
N ALA A 67 -8.35 -6.79 1.70
CA ALA A 67 -7.19 -6.51 2.52
C ALA A 67 -6.31 -5.45 1.87
N TYR A 68 -5.59 -4.70 2.69
CA TYR A 68 -4.65 -3.69 2.24
C TYR A 68 -3.38 -3.67 3.10
N TYR A 69 -2.30 -3.21 2.53
CA TYR A 69 -1.01 -2.95 3.16
C TYR A 69 -0.51 -1.56 2.73
N PRO A 70 0.18 -0.80 3.59
CA PRO A 70 0.47 -1.08 5.00
C PRO A 70 -0.73 -0.76 5.90
N TYR A 71 -0.90 -1.56 6.96
CA TYR A 71 -1.94 -1.32 7.96
C TYR A 71 -1.78 0.05 8.63
N SER A 72 -2.89 0.71 8.90
CA SER A 72 -2.99 1.89 9.76
C SER A 72 -4.20 1.76 10.67
N SER A 73 -4.03 2.05 11.95
CA SER A 73 -5.14 1.99 12.93
C SER A 73 -6.25 3.03 12.68
N GLY A 74 -5.95 4.03 11.85
CA GLY A 74 -6.84 5.16 11.62
C GLY A 74 -6.59 6.35 12.58
N GLU A 75 -5.87 6.16 13.70
CA GLU A 75 -5.57 7.23 14.66
C GLU A 75 -4.75 8.37 14.04
N GLU A 76 -3.88 8.04 13.09
CA GLU A 76 -3.10 9.01 12.32
C GLU A 76 -3.91 9.71 11.21
N GLY A 77 -5.20 9.38 11.07
CA GLY A 77 -6.07 9.91 10.02
C GLY A 77 -5.76 9.43 8.60
N LYS A 78 -4.90 8.42 8.45
CA LYS A 78 -4.53 7.83 7.16
C LYS A 78 -5.61 6.92 6.62
N VAL A 79 -6.35 6.24 7.51
CA VAL A 79 -7.48 5.38 7.15
C VAL A 79 -8.74 5.84 7.86
N ASP A 80 -9.82 6.03 7.12
CA ASP A 80 -11.17 6.06 7.65
C ASP A 80 -11.73 4.63 7.60
N ALA A 81 -11.67 3.93 8.72
CA ALA A 81 -12.06 2.53 8.79
C ALA A 81 -13.54 2.30 8.44
N GLY A 82 -14.43 3.20 8.90
CA GLY A 82 -15.87 3.09 8.65
C GLY A 82 -16.26 3.34 7.20
N ALA A 83 -15.61 4.29 6.54
CA ALA A 83 -15.80 4.57 5.13
C ALA A 83 -14.99 3.65 4.21
N GLY A 84 -14.00 2.93 4.73
CA GLY A 84 -13.08 2.12 3.94
C GLY A 84 -12.19 2.96 3.01
N VAL A 85 -11.75 4.14 3.47
CA VAL A 85 -10.95 5.06 2.64
C VAL A 85 -9.53 5.18 3.19
N TYR A 86 -8.55 4.94 2.31
CA TYR A 86 -7.13 5.14 2.58
C TYR A 86 -6.65 6.44 1.92
N LYS A 87 -6.08 7.36 2.72
CA LYS A 87 -5.53 8.62 2.24
C LYS A 87 -4.07 8.45 1.89
N ILE A 88 -3.71 8.88 0.69
CA ILE A 88 -2.35 8.83 0.15
C ILE A 88 -1.77 10.24 0.15
N ASP A 89 -0.57 10.40 0.71
CA ASP A 89 0.29 11.59 0.54
C ASP A 89 1.72 11.12 0.27
N LEU A 90 2.24 11.49 -0.90
CA LEU A 90 3.54 11.06 -1.42
C LEU A 90 4.57 12.20 -1.46
N ALA A 91 4.30 13.35 -0.84
CA ALA A 91 5.15 14.54 -1.00
C ALA A 91 6.56 14.35 -0.42
N ASP A 92 6.70 13.66 0.71
CA ASP A 92 8.01 13.39 1.34
C ASP A 92 8.22 11.89 1.56
N GLN A 93 9.20 11.34 0.86
CA GLN A 93 9.59 9.94 0.95
C GLN A 93 11.07 9.78 1.34
N SER A 94 11.72 10.85 1.83
CA SER A 94 13.12 10.85 2.20
C SER A 94 13.48 9.79 3.26
N ALA A 95 12.55 9.52 4.19
CA ALA A 95 12.72 8.50 5.23
C ALA A 95 12.55 7.05 4.74
N GLY A 96 12.06 6.84 3.52
CA GLY A 96 11.81 5.53 2.92
C GLY A 96 10.46 5.44 2.22
N ILE A 97 10.29 4.44 1.38
CA ILE A 97 9.10 4.28 0.53
C ILE A 97 8.04 3.32 1.09
N ALA A 98 8.39 2.49 2.03
CA ALA A 98 7.56 1.39 2.48
C ALA A 98 6.20 1.81 3.09
N GLY A 99 6.19 2.92 3.83
CA GLY A 99 4.94 3.49 4.34
C GLY A 99 4.02 4.11 3.28
N HIS A 100 4.48 4.16 2.02
CA HIS A 100 3.76 4.74 0.89
C HIS A 100 3.33 3.70 -0.15
N ASP A 101 3.88 2.49 -0.10
CA ASP A 101 3.61 1.43 -1.09
C ASP A 101 2.30 0.71 -0.77
N LEU A 102 1.19 1.30 -1.21
CA LEU A 102 -0.14 0.72 -1.04
C LEU A 102 -0.29 -0.54 -1.89
N MET A 103 -0.56 -1.67 -1.22
CA MET A 103 -1.03 -2.89 -1.87
C MET A 103 -2.46 -3.21 -1.45
N TRP A 104 -3.19 -3.86 -2.34
CA TRP A 104 -4.59 -4.21 -2.14
C TRP A 104 -4.90 -5.58 -2.70
N ALA A 105 -5.80 -6.30 -2.03
CA ALA A 105 -6.28 -7.61 -2.42
C ALA A 105 -7.78 -7.73 -2.18
N LYS A 106 -8.49 -8.47 -3.03
CA LYS A 106 -9.90 -8.81 -2.86
C LYS A 106 -10.13 -10.27 -3.22
N VAL A 107 -10.95 -10.94 -2.43
CA VAL A 107 -11.46 -12.29 -2.69
C VAL A 107 -12.96 -12.27 -2.46
N GLU A 108 -13.71 -12.80 -3.40
CA GLU A 108 -15.18 -12.71 -3.41
C GLU A 108 -15.85 -14.06 -3.14
N ASN A 109 -17.04 -13.98 -2.60
CA ASN A 109 -18.01 -15.08 -2.48
C ASN A 109 -17.46 -16.34 -1.77
N LYS A 110 -16.72 -16.14 -0.67
CA LYS A 110 -16.16 -17.22 0.15
C LYS A 110 -17.19 -17.79 1.09
N THR A 111 -17.41 -19.10 1.00
CA THR A 111 -18.30 -19.85 1.90
C THR A 111 -17.57 -20.26 3.19
N SER A 112 -18.34 -20.56 4.24
CA SER A 112 -17.80 -21.10 5.50
C SER A 112 -17.02 -22.40 5.28
N ASP A 113 -17.48 -23.30 4.43
CA ASP A 113 -16.83 -24.58 4.16
C ASP A 113 -15.45 -24.39 3.49
N GLU A 114 -15.33 -23.45 2.53
CA GLU A 114 -14.05 -23.11 1.91
C GLU A 114 -13.07 -22.52 2.93
N LEU A 115 -13.53 -21.58 3.76
CA LEU A 115 -12.70 -20.94 4.78
C LEU A 115 -12.21 -21.93 5.83
N LEU A 116 -13.06 -22.86 6.25
CA LEU A 116 -12.69 -23.89 7.24
C LEU A 116 -11.75 -24.95 6.66
N SER A 117 -11.88 -25.28 5.38
CA SER A 117 -11.07 -26.34 4.75
C SER A 117 -9.72 -25.86 4.25
N SER A 118 -9.64 -24.63 3.73
CA SER A 118 -8.47 -24.12 3.00
C SER A 118 -7.93 -22.79 3.52
N GLY A 119 -8.62 -22.17 4.48
CA GLY A 119 -8.33 -20.81 4.91
C GLY A 119 -8.65 -19.75 3.84
N LEU A 120 -8.23 -18.52 4.09
CA LEU A 120 -8.36 -17.40 3.17
C LEU A 120 -7.01 -17.11 2.50
N SER A 121 -6.92 -17.33 1.20
CA SER A 121 -5.73 -16.97 0.40
C SER A 121 -6.01 -15.71 -0.39
N MET A 122 -5.11 -14.72 -0.36
CA MET A 122 -5.24 -13.43 -1.02
C MET A 122 -3.97 -13.08 -1.78
N THR A 123 -4.12 -12.53 -2.99
CA THR A 123 -3.00 -12.01 -3.79
C THR A 123 -3.02 -10.51 -3.76
N PHE A 124 -1.96 -9.91 -3.23
CA PHE A 124 -1.82 -8.46 -3.14
C PHE A 124 -1.23 -7.88 -4.42
N HIS A 125 -1.76 -6.74 -4.85
CA HIS A 125 -1.29 -5.99 -6.01
C HIS A 125 -0.93 -4.56 -5.59
N HIS A 126 0.25 -4.09 -6.01
CA HIS A 126 0.65 -2.69 -5.83
C HIS A 126 -0.32 -1.77 -6.58
N GLN A 127 -0.75 -0.71 -5.92
CA GLN A 127 -1.70 0.26 -6.46
C GLN A 127 -1.01 1.51 -7.00
N LEU A 128 0.27 1.66 -6.70
CA LEU A 128 1.10 2.80 -7.05
C LEU A 128 2.28 2.36 -7.92
N ALA A 129 2.96 3.32 -8.55
CA ALA A 129 4.10 3.05 -9.42
C ALA A 129 5.42 3.35 -8.70
N LEU A 130 6.47 2.53 -8.92
CA LEU A 130 7.83 2.82 -8.49
C LEU A 130 8.58 3.60 -9.56
N LEU A 131 9.28 4.65 -9.13
CA LEU A 131 10.20 5.42 -9.95
C LEU A 131 11.63 5.28 -9.41
N TYR A 132 12.53 4.79 -10.25
CA TYR A 132 13.96 4.78 -9.97
C TYR A 132 14.65 5.89 -10.76
N VAL A 133 15.52 6.66 -10.08
CA VAL A 133 16.38 7.66 -10.71
C VAL A 133 17.83 7.27 -10.45
N ASN A 134 18.57 6.97 -11.51
CA ASN A 134 20.00 6.65 -11.45
C ASN A 134 20.79 7.75 -12.15
N ILE A 135 21.85 8.24 -11.48
CA ILE A 135 22.72 9.30 -11.96
C ILE A 135 23.99 8.67 -12.53
N SER A 136 24.21 8.83 -13.83
CA SER A 136 25.35 8.24 -14.54
C SER A 136 26.65 9.02 -14.45
N ASN A 137 26.60 10.32 -14.02
CA ASN A 137 27.79 11.13 -13.87
C ASN A 137 28.55 10.77 -12.58
N GLU A 138 29.74 10.18 -12.72
CA GLU A 138 30.57 9.70 -11.62
C GLU A 138 31.15 10.86 -10.76
N ASP A 139 31.35 12.03 -11.35
CA ASP A 139 32.03 13.16 -10.70
C ASP A 139 31.10 14.00 -9.82
N VAL A 140 29.78 13.75 -9.88
CA VAL A 140 28.79 14.52 -9.13
C VAL A 140 28.30 13.72 -7.93
N LYS A 141 28.45 14.28 -6.73
CA LYS A 141 27.75 13.79 -5.55
C LYS A 141 26.36 14.42 -5.49
N VAL A 142 25.33 13.59 -5.41
CA VAL A 142 23.95 14.03 -5.33
C VAL A 142 23.44 13.88 -3.91
N GLU A 143 22.88 14.95 -3.36
CA GLU A 143 22.29 14.95 -2.01
C GLU A 143 20.80 14.61 -2.06
N ASN A 144 20.06 15.28 -2.92
CA ASN A 144 18.62 15.09 -3.06
C ASN A 144 18.19 15.02 -4.51
N VAL A 145 17.13 14.26 -4.74
CA VAL A 145 16.39 14.25 -6.02
C VAL A 145 14.93 14.55 -5.72
N LYS A 146 14.38 15.54 -6.42
CA LYS A 146 12.96 15.90 -6.36
C LYS A 146 12.32 15.72 -7.72
N VAL A 147 11.13 15.14 -7.71
CA VAL A 147 10.27 15.00 -8.88
C VAL A 147 9.14 16.01 -8.79
N ASN A 148 8.94 16.81 -9.83
CA ASN A 148 7.97 17.89 -9.86
C ASN A 148 6.89 17.62 -10.92
N GLY A 149 5.72 18.26 -10.76
CA GLY A 149 4.63 18.26 -11.73
C GLY A 149 3.69 17.05 -11.62
N LEU A 150 3.89 16.17 -10.65
CA LEU A 150 2.98 15.06 -10.38
C LEU A 150 2.04 15.39 -9.22
N ASN A 151 0.81 14.90 -9.28
CA ASN A 151 -0.08 14.92 -8.14
C ASN A 151 0.48 14.02 -7.04
N THR A 152 0.35 14.44 -5.79
CA THR A 152 0.95 13.74 -4.63
C THR A 152 -0.09 13.21 -3.67
N THR A 153 -1.33 13.65 -3.77
CA THR A 153 -2.41 13.20 -2.88
C THR A 153 -3.50 12.46 -3.64
N ALA A 154 -4.06 11.47 -2.99
CA ALA A 154 -5.15 10.66 -3.53
C ALA A 154 -5.94 10.00 -2.39
N HIS A 155 -7.11 9.49 -2.73
CA HIS A 155 -7.93 8.64 -1.89
C HIS A 155 -8.12 7.29 -2.58
N PHE A 156 -7.92 6.21 -1.84
CA PHE A 156 -8.18 4.86 -2.33
C PHE A 156 -9.37 4.25 -1.58
N ASP A 157 -10.44 3.91 -2.31
CA ASP A 157 -11.61 3.20 -1.78
C ASP A 157 -11.22 1.73 -1.59
N LEU A 158 -10.93 1.34 -0.35
CA LEU A 158 -10.50 -0.01 0.01
C LEU A 158 -11.59 -1.05 -0.28
N LEU A 159 -12.87 -0.69 -0.16
CA LEU A 159 -13.98 -1.63 -0.35
C LEU A 159 -14.21 -1.95 -1.83
N LYS A 160 -13.86 -1.02 -2.74
CA LYS A 160 -14.03 -1.16 -4.18
C LYS A 160 -12.73 -1.40 -4.95
N GLY A 161 -11.58 -0.98 -4.39
CA GLY A 161 -10.30 -1.00 -5.10
C GLY A 161 -10.16 0.14 -6.11
N GLU A 162 -10.70 1.30 -5.82
CA GLU A 162 -10.72 2.46 -6.72
C GLU A 162 -9.84 3.59 -6.22
N LEU A 163 -8.96 4.10 -7.09
CA LEU A 163 -8.06 5.23 -6.82
C LEU A 163 -8.66 6.52 -7.37
N SER A 164 -8.82 7.53 -6.51
CA SER A 164 -9.23 8.89 -6.87
C SER A 164 -8.08 9.85 -6.58
N VAL A 165 -7.49 10.42 -7.64
CA VAL A 165 -6.33 11.32 -7.55
C VAL A 165 -6.80 12.76 -7.41
N ASP A 166 -6.24 13.48 -6.41
CA ASP A 166 -6.50 14.91 -6.24
C ASP A 166 -5.66 15.74 -7.21
N ASP A 167 -6.20 16.86 -7.68
CA ASP A 167 -5.42 17.82 -8.50
C ASP A 167 -4.58 18.71 -7.58
N ALA A 168 -3.52 18.17 -7.04
CA ALA A 168 -2.64 18.81 -6.07
C ALA A 168 -1.15 18.47 -6.36
N PRO A 169 -0.57 19.02 -7.45
CA PRO A 169 0.83 18.75 -7.79
C PRO A 169 1.78 19.41 -6.79
N LYS A 170 2.72 18.62 -6.26
CA LYS A 170 3.81 19.08 -5.40
C LYS A 170 5.11 18.41 -5.81
N ALA A 171 6.23 18.96 -5.35
CA ALA A 171 7.52 18.27 -5.45
C ALA A 171 7.53 17.04 -4.53
N VAL A 172 7.98 15.92 -5.05
CA VAL A 172 8.19 14.67 -4.30
C VAL A 172 9.67 14.53 -4.03
N THR A 173 10.07 14.46 -2.77
CA THR A 173 11.45 14.16 -2.38
C THR A 173 11.65 12.64 -2.36
N LEU A 174 12.54 12.14 -3.22
CA LEU A 174 12.81 10.71 -3.33
C LEU A 174 13.67 10.19 -2.19
N HIS A 175 13.51 8.92 -1.86
CA HIS A 175 14.38 8.21 -0.93
C HIS A 175 15.73 7.90 -1.57
N LYS A 176 16.82 8.22 -0.86
CA LYS A 176 18.18 7.99 -1.32
C LYS A 176 18.61 6.56 -0.98
N LEU A 177 18.89 5.76 -1.98
CA LEU A 177 19.45 4.41 -1.83
C LEU A 177 20.99 4.42 -1.79
N SER A 178 21.60 5.31 -2.58
CA SER A 178 23.05 5.56 -2.65
C SER A 178 23.32 6.97 -3.15
N ASP A 179 24.59 7.35 -3.26
CA ASP A 179 24.96 8.67 -3.82
C ASP A 179 24.53 8.88 -5.28
N LYS A 180 24.11 7.80 -5.96
CA LYS A 180 23.72 7.82 -7.38
C LYS A 180 22.33 7.26 -7.65
N SER A 181 21.69 6.66 -6.67
CA SER A 181 20.41 5.96 -6.86
C SER A 181 19.36 6.45 -5.88
N PHE A 182 18.20 6.78 -6.41
CA PHE A 182 17.04 7.27 -5.67
C PHE A 182 15.80 6.51 -6.09
N VAL A 183 14.85 6.35 -5.19
CA VAL A 183 13.59 5.66 -5.45
C VAL A 183 12.43 6.44 -4.83
N GLY A 184 11.28 6.36 -5.46
CA GLY A 184 10.04 6.89 -4.92
C GLY A 184 8.81 6.16 -5.44
N VAL A 185 7.72 6.27 -4.68
CA VAL A 185 6.40 5.81 -5.06
C VAL A 185 5.63 6.98 -5.67
N MET A 186 4.95 6.75 -6.77
CA MET A 186 4.20 7.76 -7.53
C MET A 186 2.78 7.32 -7.79
N LEU A 187 1.85 8.26 -7.84
CA LEU A 187 0.50 8.01 -8.36
C LEU A 187 0.59 7.63 -9.83
N PRO A 188 -0.20 6.66 -10.30
CA PRO A 188 -0.25 6.30 -11.71
C PRO A 188 -0.63 7.49 -12.60
N VAL A 189 0.10 7.71 -13.68
CA VAL A 189 -0.19 8.75 -14.67
C VAL A 189 -0.14 8.18 -16.08
N ALA A 190 -1.05 8.64 -16.95
CA ALA A 190 -1.14 8.13 -18.31
C ALA A 190 0.05 8.52 -19.20
N ASN A 191 0.69 9.69 -18.95
CA ASN A 191 1.84 10.16 -19.72
C ASN A 191 2.76 11.01 -18.85
N ILE A 192 3.74 10.36 -18.25
CA ILE A 192 4.70 10.98 -17.33
C ILE A 192 5.58 12.04 -18.02
N ALA A 193 5.95 11.84 -19.28
CA ALA A 193 6.87 12.73 -20.02
C ALA A 193 6.31 14.14 -20.26
N LYS A 194 5.00 14.32 -20.16
CA LYS A 194 4.34 15.63 -20.36
C LYS A 194 4.23 16.46 -19.09
N VAL A 195 4.33 15.84 -17.93
CA VAL A 195 4.01 16.49 -16.65
C VAL A 195 5.19 16.49 -15.68
N MET A 196 6.13 15.54 -15.82
CA MET A 196 7.22 15.36 -14.87
C MET A 196 8.49 16.11 -15.25
N SER A 197 9.11 16.76 -14.26
CA SER A 197 10.50 17.20 -14.33
C SER A 197 11.26 16.73 -13.07
N VAL A 198 12.58 16.60 -13.21
CA VAL A 198 13.47 16.14 -12.12
C VAL A 198 14.43 17.26 -11.75
N THR A 199 14.49 17.59 -10.46
CA THR A 199 15.49 18.51 -9.89
C THR A 199 16.52 17.69 -9.12
N ILE A 200 17.80 17.90 -9.43
CA ILE A 200 18.93 17.24 -8.78
C ILE A 200 19.68 18.29 -7.99
N GLU A 201 19.81 18.08 -6.68
CA GLU A 201 20.57 18.95 -5.78
C GLU A 201 21.93 18.28 -5.54
N ALA A 202 23.00 18.91 -6.07
CA ALA A 202 24.38 18.48 -5.84
C ALA A 202 24.89 19.02 -4.51
N GLY A 203 25.75 18.24 -3.82
CA GLY A 203 26.46 18.64 -2.61
C GLY A 203 27.77 19.36 -2.88
#